data_610befd477da14d39ec831aa759c4cda
#
_entry.id   610befd477da14d39ec831aa759c4cda
#
_cell.length_a   1.000
_cell.length_b   1.000
_cell.length_c   1.000
_cell.angle_alpha   90.00
_cell.angle_beta   90.00
_cell.angle_gamma   90.00
#
_symmetry.space_group_name_H-M   'P 1'
#
loop_
_entity.id
_entity.type
_entity.pdbx_description
1 polymer ?
#
loop_
_entity_poly.entity_id
_entity_poly.type
_entity_poly.pdbx_seq_one_letter_code
_entity_poly.pdbx_strand_id
1 'polypeptide(L)'
;MRRNDLDICADILKVTKNGAKKTQMVYKANLNFNIVKRYIKRLTDSGLLESVNGRFFATDKGSRFLAQYREFVEPLSVLRGNEL
;
A
#
# COMPACT_ATOMS: atom_id res chain seq x y z
N MET A 1 8.97 0.35 14.56
CA MET A 1 9.64 1.00 13.44
C MET A 1 8.68 1.91 12.69
N ARG A 2 9.15 3.08 12.31
CA ARG A 2 8.32 4.07 11.63
C ARG A 2 8.19 3.74 10.14
N ARG A 3 6.96 3.69 9.64
CA ARG A 3 6.73 3.47 8.21
C ARG A 3 6.94 4.78 7.44
N ASN A 4 7.64 4.73 6.31
CA ASN A 4 7.78 5.88 5.44
C ASN A 4 6.65 5.88 4.39
N ASP A 5 6.63 6.89 3.52
CA ASP A 5 5.61 7.02 2.47
C ASP A 5 5.53 5.79 1.57
N LEU A 6 6.67 5.24 1.19
CA LEU A 6 6.71 4.07 0.31
C LEU A 6 6.15 2.84 1.00
N ASP A 7 6.45 2.67 2.29
CA ASP A 7 5.91 1.56 3.07
C ASP A 7 4.39 1.63 3.16
N ILE A 8 3.86 2.83 3.40
CA ILE A 8 2.41 3.04 3.50
C ILE A 8 1.74 2.77 2.15
N CYS A 9 2.32 3.28 1.06
CA CYS A 9 1.80 3.01 -0.28
C CYS A 9 1.77 1.51 -0.57
N ALA A 10 2.85 0.81 -0.25
CA ALA A 10 2.94 -0.63 -0.45
C ALA A 10 1.88 -1.38 0.36
N ASP A 11 1.69 -0.98 1.61
CA ASP A 11 0.67 -1.61 2.47
C ASP A 11 -0.73 -1.43 1.90
N ILE A 12 -1.05 -0.23 1.42
CA ILE A 12 -2.36 0.05 0.82
C ILE A 12 -2.54 -0.75 -0.46
N LEU A 13 -1.53 -0.79 -1.32
CA LEU A 13 -1.60 -1.55 -2.58
C LEU A 13 -1.76 -3.05 -2.32
N LYS A 14 -1.09 -3.56 -1.31
CA LYS A 14 -1.22 -4.95 -0.90
C LYS A 14 -2.64 -5.27 -0.46
N VAL A 15 -3.25 -4.41 0.36
CA VAL A 15 -4.60 -4.60 0.86
C VAL A 15 -5.62 -4.51 -0.29
N THR A 16 -5.38 -3.66 -1.29
CA THR A 16 -6.31 -3.41 -2.38
C THR A 16 -6.09 -4.31 -3.60
N LYS A 17 -5.17 -5.24 -3.52
CA LYS A 17 -4.87 -6.14 -4.64
C LYS A 17 -6.13 -6.85 -5.17
N ASN A 18 -6.98 -7.31 -4.27
CA ASN A 18 -8.24 -7.99 -4.62
C ASN A 18 -9.46 -7.14 -4.32
N GLY A 19 -9.25 -5.84 -4.12
CA GLY A 19 -10.31 -4.91 -3.81
C GLY A 19 -10.55 -4.73 -2.32
N ALA A 20 -10.70 -3.49 -1.89
CA ALA A 20 -10.96 -3.16 -0.49
C ALA A 20 -11.70 -1.85 -0.35
N LYS A 21 -12.52 -1.75 0.68
CA LYS A 21 -13.17 -0.51 1.08
C LYS A 21 -12.22 0.30 1.96
N LYS A 22 -12.48 1.60 2.10
CA LYS A 22 -11.67 2.48 2.98
C LYS A 22 -11.54 1.91 4.39
N THR A 23 -12.65 1.41 4.96
CA THR A 23 -12.63 0.84 6.30
C THR A 23 -11.71 -0.36 6.43
N GLN A 24 -11.68 -1.20 5.39
CA GLN A 24 -10.78 -2.34 5.38
C GLN A 24 -9.32 -1.92 5.32
N MET A 25 -9.02 -0.84 4.60
CA MET A 25 -7.67 -0.30 4.54
C MET A 25 -7.20 0.20 5.91
N VAL A 26 -8.09 0.88 6.63
CA VAL A 26 -7.79 1.36 7.98
C VAL A 26 -7.37 0.19 8.87
N TYR A 27 -8.12 -0.88 8.87
CA TYR A 27 -7.83 -2.04 9.70
C TYR A 27 -6.62 -2.83 9.23
N LYS A 28 -6.62 -3.18 7.95
CA LYS A 28 -5.60 -4.10 7.42
C LYS A 28 -4.23 -3.45 7.27
N ALA A 29 -4.20 -2.17 6.96
CA ALA A 29 -2.93 -1.44 6.85
C ALA A 29 -2.53 -0.76 8.17
N ASN A 30 -3.38 -0.86 9.19
CA ASN A 30 -3.15 -0.27 10.50
C ASN A 30 -2.84 1.24 10.40
N LEU A 31 -3.75 1.96 9.75
CA LEU A 31 -3.64 3.39 9.52
C LEU A 31 -4.89 4.09 10.02
N ASN A 32 -4.78 5.39 10.35
CA ASN A 32 -5.98 6.14 10.67
C ASN A 32 -6.69 6.57 9.38
N PHE A 33 -7.97 6.95 9.52
CA PHE A 33 -8.83 7.25 8.39
C PHE A 33 -8.32 8.43 7.55
N ASN A 34 -7.79 9.46 8.20
CA ASN A 34 -7.29 10.65 7.50
C ASN A 34 -6.06 10.33 6.63
N ILE A 35 -5.19 9.49 7.15
CA ILE A 35 -4.02 9.03 6.39
C ILE A 35 -4.45 8.20 5.19
N VAL A 36 -5.39 7.28 5.39
CA VAL A 36 -5.92 6.44 4.30
C VAL A 36 -6.52 7.32 3.20
N LYS A 37 -7.35 8.31 3.56
CA LYS A 37 -7.96 9.21 2.58
C LYS A 37 -6.90 9.94 1.76
N ARG A 38 -5.87 10.45 2.40
CA ARG A 38 -4.81 11.20 1.73
C ARG A 38 -4.04 10.32 0.76
N TYR A 39 -3.71 9.10 1.17
CA TYR A 39 -2.97 8.17 0.31
C TYR A 39 -3.83 7.63 -0.82
N ILE A 40 -5.12 7.40 -0.60
CA ILE A 40 -6.04 7.03 -1.68
C ILE A 40 -6.01 8.08 -2.78
N LYS A 41 -6.08 9.36 -2.41
CA LYS A 41 -6.05 10.45 -3.40
C LYS A 41 -4.72 10.44 -4.16
N ARG A 42 -3.62 10.36 -3.47
CA ARG A 42 -2.28 10.36 -4.09
C ARG A 42 -2.10 9.17 -5.03
N LEU A 43 -2.49 7.99 -4.59
CA LEU A 43 -2.33 6.77 -5.38
C LEU A 43 -3.27 6.76 -6.58
N THR A 44 -4.49 7.26 -6.42
CA THR A 44 -5.43 7.37 -7.53
C THR A 44 -4.94 8.39 -8.56
N ASP A 45 -4.47 9.55 -8.12
CA ASP A 45 -3.92 10.58 -9.01
C ASP A 45 -2.68 10.09 -9.76
N SER A 46 -1.93 9.19 -9.16
CA SER A 46 -0.72 8.62 -9.77
C SER A 46 -1.01 7.40 -10.65
N GLY A 47 -2.26 6.97 -10.75
CA GLY A 47 -2.64 5.82 -11.56
C GLY A 47 -2.30 4.47 -10.94
N LEU A 48 -1.98 4.43 -9.65
CA LEU A 48 -1.62 3.20 -8.94
C LEU A 48 -2.84 2.51 -8.33
N LEU A 49 -3.92 3.25 -8.16
CA LEU A 49 -5.15 2.77 -7.53
C LEU A 49 -6.35 3.25 -8.34
N GLU A 50 -7.40 2.45 -8.41
CA GLU A 50 -8.65 2.85 -9.05
C GLU A 50 -9.83 2.52 -8.15
N SER A 51 -10.93 3.26 -8.35
CA SER A 51 -12.16 3.07 -7.59
C SER A 51 -13.24 2.49 -8.50
N VAL A 52 -13.86 1.40 -8.05
CA VAL A 52 -14.95 0.75 -8.76
C VAL A 52 -16.05 0.42 -7.75
N ASN A 53 -17.20 1.07 -7.88
CA ASN A 53 -18.37 0.80 -7.03
C ASN A 53 -18.06 0.84 -5.53
N GLY A 54 -17.30 1.86 -5.12
CA GLY A 54 -16.97 2.06 -3.71
C GLY A 54 -15.84 1.20 -3.19
N ARG A 55 -15.26 0.35 -4.02
CA ARG A 55 -14.08 -0.43 -3.67
C ARG A 55 -12.87 0.10 -4.42
N PHE A 56 -11.70 -0.06 -3.82
CA PHE A 56 -10.45 0.38 -4.41
C PHE A 56 -9.61 -0.83 -4.80
N PHE A 57 -9.03 -0.76 -5.99
CA PHE A 57 -8.23 -1.85 -6.55
C PHE A 57 -6.89 -1.31 -6.99
N ALA A 58 -5.82 -2.03 -6.68
CA ALA A 58 -4.52 -1.73 -7.26
C ALA A 58 -4.60 -1.95 -8.77
N THR A 59 -4.12 -0.97 -9.55
CA THR A 59 -4.04 -1.09 -11.01
C THR A 59 -2.85 -1.96 -11.39
N ASP A 60 -2.69 -2.25 -12.68
CA ASP A 60 -1.50 -2.94 -13.17
C ASP A 60 -0.24 -2.18 -12.79
N LYS A 61 -0.29 -0.84 -12.90
CA LYS A 61 0.83 0.01 -12.48
C LYS A 61 1.09 -0.13 -10.99
N GLY A 62 0.02 -0.15 -10.17
CA GLY A 62 0.12 -0.33 -8.74
C GLY A 62 0.70 -1.69 -8.37
N SER A 63 0.29 -2.74 -9.08
CA SER A 63 0.82 -4.09 -8.86
C SER A 63 2.30 -4.18 -9.21
N ARG A 64 2.72 -3.52 -10.28
CA ARG A 64 4.14 -3.46 -10.65
C ARG A 64 4.96 -2.70 -9.62
N PHE A 65 4.42 -1.58 -9.13
CA PHE A 65 5.06 -0.82 -8.05
C PHE A 65 5.28 -1.72 -6.82
N LEU A 66 4.25 -2.46 -6.42
CA LEU A 66 4.32 -3.34 -5.27
C LEU A 66 5.36 -4.44 -5.45
N ALA A 67 5.43 -5.04 -6.65
CA ALA A 67 6.42 -6.05 -6.96
C ALA A 67 7.84 -5.50 -6.86
N GLN A 68 8.08 -4.32 -7.44
CA GLN A 68 9.38 -3.66 -7.38
C GLN A 68 9.76 -3.29 -5.95
N TYR A 69 8.80 -2.81 -5.18
CA TYR A 69 9.01 -2.49 -3.77
C TYR A 69 9.48 -3.72 -3.00
N ARG A 70 8.82 -4.86 -3.22
CA ARG A 70 9.19 -6.12 -2.55
C ARG A 70 10.58 -6.58 -2.92
N GLU A 71 10.93 -6.50 -4.20
CA GLU A 71 12.27 -6.86 -4.67
C GLU A 71 13.34 -6.01 -4.03
N PHE A 72 13.05 -4.74 -3.81
CA PHE A 72 13.99 -3.80 -3.21
C PHE A 72 14.13 -4.03 -1.70
N VAL A 73 13.01 -4.28 -1.02
CA VAL A 73 12.97 -4.31 0.45
C VAL A 73 13.31 -5.67 1.03
N GLU A 74 12.98 -6.76 0.34
CA GLU A 74 13.21 -8.12 0.85
C GLU A 74 14.65 -8.39 1.29
N PRO A 75 15.66 -8.06 0.48
CA PRO A 75 17.04 -8.26 0.92
C PRO A 75 17.40 -7.46 2.18
N LEU A 76 16.81 -6.26 2.32
CA LEU A 76 17.01 -5.43 3.50
C LEU A 76 16.30 -5.99 4.72
N SER A 77 15.18 -6.67 4.51
CA SER A 77 14.46 -7.34 5.60
C SER A 77 15.28 -8.41 6.26
N VAL A 78 16.05 -9.16 5.47
CA VAL A 78 16.95 -10.18 5.99
C VAL A 78 17.99 -9.55 6.92
N LEU A 79 18.57 -8.43 6.51
CA LEU A 79 19.55 -7.71 7.32
C LEU A 79 18.93 -7.20 8.62
N ARG A 80 17.70 -6.66 8.55
CA ARG A 80 16.99 -6.21 9.75
C ARG A 80 16.72 -7.36 10.71
N GLY A 81 16.33 -8.50 10.18
CA GLY A 81 16.09 -9.68 11.00
C GLY A 81 17.30 -10.10 11.78
N ASN A 82 18.49 -9.95 11.21
CA ASN A 82 19.74 -10.31 11.84
C ASN A 82 20.15 -9.34 12.95
N GLU A 83 19.61 -8.15 12.95
CA GLU A 83 19.89 -7.14 13.98
C GLU A 83 19.11 -7.40 15.27
N LEU A 84 18.09 -8.20 15.17
CA LEU A 84 17.25 -8.51 16.32
C LEU A 84 17.78 -9.73 17.04
#